data_c5932e596c681ded989bcecff21ba5ba
#
_entry.id   c5932e596c681ded989bcecff21ba5ba
#
_cell.length_a   1.000
_cell.length_b   1.000
_cell.length_c   1.000
_cell.angle_alpha   90.00
_cell.angle_beta   90.00
_cell.angle_gamma   90.00
#
_symmetry.space_group_name_H-M   'P 1'
#
loop_
_entity.id
_entity.type
_entity.pdbx_description
1 polymer ?
#
loop_
_entity_poly.entity_id
_entity_poly.type
_entity_poly.pdbx_seq_one_letter_code
_entity_poly.pdbx_strand_id
1 'polypeptide(L)'
;VGDWLRTFCEGLLSRGYAKRLHLDCNQRFGALSLADYRLMRRAGYRMVLFGIESANQATLDRLNKGLVVEQIRQGARDAAQAGLHVHITLMLGYPWETLEDARRTVALGRELLRRGHAHTLQATWLVPYPGTPLFRDLQATGGLLTEDWDAYDMRAPVMRCPLTHAQINALISQAYRAHLQPRPLLHAAARALANPGHLLKSASALLSHLRDFR
;
A
#
# COMPACT_ATOMS: atom_id res chain seq x y z
N VAL A 1 3.85 -7.07 -19.21
CA VAL A 1 2.62 -6.62 -18.49
C VAL A 1 1.88 -5.57 -19.32
N GLY A 2 2.60 -4.59 -19.90
CA GLY A 2 1.98 -3.48 -20.62
C GLY A 2 1.08 -3.90 -21.80
N ASP A 3 1.54 -4.76 -22.68
CA ASP A 3 0.80 -5.14 -23.89
C ASP A 3 -0.47 -5.93 -23.56
N TRP A 4 -0.39 -6.90 -22.64
CA TRP A 4 -1.56 -7.62 -22.15
C TRP A 4 -2.59 -6.66 -21.56
N LEU A 5 -2.15 -5.74 -20.72
CA LEU A 5 -3.04 -4.76 -20.06
C LEU A 5 -3.74 -3.86 -21.09
N ARG A 6 -2.99 -3.38 -22.11
CA ARG A 6 -3.56 -2.55 -23.18
C ARG A 6 -4.62 -3.32 -23.95
N THR A 7 -4.31 -4.52 -24.41
CA THR A 7 -5.26 -5.39 -25.11
C THR A 7 -6.52 -5.65 -24.27
N PHE A 8 -6.36 -5.94 -22.99
CA PHE A 8 -7.47 -6.15 -22.06
C PHE A 8 -8.34 -4.90 -21.90
N CYS A 9 -7.72 -3.74 -21.67
CA CYS A 9 -8.43 -2.47 -21.52
C CYS A 9 -9.17 -2.07 -22.82
N GLU A 10 -8.54 -2.23 -23.97
CA GLU A 10 -9.16 -1.97 -25.28
C GLU A 10 -10.33 -2.91 -25.54
N GLY A 11 -10.21 -4.18 -25.14
CA GLY A 11 -11.30 -5.14 -25.20
C GLY A 11 -12.50 -4.77 -24.32
N LEU A 12 -12.28 -4.20 -23.14
CA LEU A 12 -13.34 -3.70 -22.27
C LEU A 12 -14.04 -2.47 -22.87
N LEU A 13 -13.25 -1.58 -23.46
CA LEU A 13 -13.76 -0.37 -24.09
C LEU A 13 -14.60 -0.68 -25.34
N SER A 14 -14.09 -1.52 -26.23
CA SER A 14 -14.78 -1.87 -27.50
C SER A 14 -16.10 -2.60 -27.26
N ARG A 15 -16.21 -3.37 -26.17
CA ARG A 15 -17.44 -4.10 -25.79
C ARG A 15 -18.37 -3.28 -24.90
N GLY A 16 -18.04 -2.03 -24.57
CA GLY A 16 -18.86 -1.15 -23.72
C GLY A 16 -18.90 -1.54 -22.25
N TYR A 17 -18.05 -2.45 -21.78
CA TYR A 17 -18.03 -2.91 -20.39
C TYR A 17 -17.49 -1.86 -19.41
N ALA A 18 -16.65 -0.95 -19.89
CA ALA A 18 -16.00 0.07 -19.07
C ALA A 18 -16.99 0.97 -18.28
N LYS A 19 -18.21 1.17 -18.79
CA LYS A 19 -19.25 1.95 -18.10
C LYS A 19 -19.99 1.18 -17.01
N ARG A 20 -19.90 -0.14 -17.04
CA ARG A 20 -20.64 -1.07 -16.15
C ARG A 20 -19.78 -1.67 -15.06
N LEU A 21 -18.45 -1.67 -15.25
CA LEU A 21 -17.49 -2.29 -14.34
C LEU A 21 -16.78 -1.23 -13.49
N HIS A 22 -16.55 -1.59 -12.24
CA HIS A 22 -15.64 -0.93 -11.33
C HIS A 22 -14.53 -1.92 -10.97
N LEU A 23 -13.36 -1.74 -11.60
CA LEU A 23 -12.24 -2.64 -11.46
C LEU A 23 -11.21 -2.05 -10.49
N ASP A 24 -10.57 -2.93 -9.75
CA ASP A 24 -9.38 -2.67 -8.97
C ASP A 24 -8.32 -3.74 -9.24
N CYS A 25 -7.09 -3.44 -8.94
CA CYS A 25 -6.00 -4.42 -9.07
C CYS A 25 -4.83 -4.07 -8.17
N ASN A 26 -4.07 -5.11 -7.85
CA ASN A 26 -2.72 -4.95 -7.31
C ASN A 26 -1.78 -4.62 -8.46
N GLN A 27 -0.91 -3.64 -8.24
CA GLN A 27 0.08 -3.21 -9.23
C GLN A 27 1.46 -3.07 -8.60
N ARG A 28 2.46 -3.20 -9.47
CA ARG A 28 3.85 -2.98 -9.12
C ARG A 28 4.29 -1.63 -9.63
N PHE A 29 4.99 -0.85 -8.82
CA PHE A 29 5.59 0.40 -9.27
C PHE A 29 6.59 0.16 -10.40
N GLY A 30 6.77 1.16 -11.26
CA GLY A 30 7.70 1.10 -12.39
C GLY A 30 7.27 0.22 -13.57
N ALA A 31 6.13 -0.49 -13.47
CA ALA A 31 5.66 -1.39 -14.53
C ALA A 31 4.82 -0.71 -15.60
N LEU A 32 4.19 0.43 -15.31
CA LEU A 32 3.24 1.12 -16.16
C LEU A 32 3.57 2.61 -16.28
N SER A 33 3.23 3.20 -17.42
CA SER A 33 3.33 4.63 -17.70
C SER A 33 2.04 5.37 -17.31
N LEU A 34 2.09 6.70 -17.26
CA LEU A 34 0.92 7.56 -17.11
C LEU A 34 -0.15 7.28 -18.18
N ALA A 35 0.28 6.98 -19.41
CA ALA A 35 -0.65 6.65 -20.50
C ALA A 35 -1.39 5.34 -20.24
N ASP A 36 -0.71 4.33 -19.68
CA ASP A 36 -1.33 3.06 -19.29
C ASP A 36 -2.33 3.25 -18.16
N TYR A 37 -2.01 4.03 -17.13
CA TYR A 37 -2.95 4.37 -16.05
C TYR A 37 -4.18 5.13 -16.56
N ARG A 38 -4.01 6.07 -17.51
CA ARG A 38 -5.14 6.76 -18.16
C ARG A 38 -6.01 5.79 -18.96
N LEU A 39 -5.42 4.83 -19.65
CA LEU A 39 -6.15 3.77 -20.34
C LEU A 39 -6.94 2.90 -19.36
N MET A 40 -6.32 2.45 -18.29
CA MET A 40 -6.99 1.72 -17.20
C MET A 40 -8.19 2.49 -16.67
N ARG A 41 -8.01 3.79 -16.37
CA ARG A 41 -9.09 4.64 -15.85
C ARG A 41 -10.28 4.69 -16.81
N ARG A 42 -10.04 4.84 -18.12
CA ARG A 42 -11.08 4.80 -19.15
C ARG A 42 -11.75 3.42 -19.25
N ALA A 43 -10.99 2.36 -19.11
CA ALA A 43 -11.46 0.97 -19.18
C ALA A 43 -12.28 0.49 -17.98
N GLY A 44 -12.47 1.35 -16.95
CA GLY A 44 -13.32 1.03 -15.80
C GLY A 44 -12.56 0.80 -14.50
N TYR A 45 -11.23 0.84 -14.51
CA TYR A 45 -10.47 0.80 -13.25
C TYR A 45 -10.75 2.02 -12.40
N ARG A 46 -10.89 1.80 -11.10
CA ARG A 46 -11.16 2.84 -10.10
C ARG A 46 -10.08 2.95 -9.06
N MET A 47 -9.47 1.82 -8.70
CA MET A 47 -8.44 1.75 -7.68
C MET A 47 -7.25 0.90 -8.15
N VAL A 48 -6.08 1.30 -7.70
CA VAL A 48 -4.86 0.49 -7.77
C VAL A 48 -4.24 0.41 -6.39
N LEU A 49 -3.82 -0.80 -6.01
CA LEU A 49 -3.13 -1.07 -4.77
C LEU A 49 -1.66 -1.32 -5.06
N PHE A 50 -0.78 -0.61 -4.36
CA PHE A 50 0.66 -0.73 -4.50
C PHE A 50 1.32 -1.13 -3.18
N GLY A 51 2.12 -2.19 -3.22
CA GLY A 51 3.03 -2.55 -2.14
C GLY A 51 4.29 -1.70 -2.20
N ILE A 52 4.42 -0.73 -1.29
CA ILE A 52 5.68 0.01 -1.08
C ILE A 52 6.68 -0.87 -0.36
N GLU A 53 6.22 -1.55 0.66
CA GLU A 53 6.90 -2.39 1.64
C GLU A 53 7.89 -1.56 2.48
N SER A 54 8.90 -0.94 1.86
CA SER A 54 9.92 -0.12 2.53
C SER A 54 10.32 1.09 1.68
N ALA A 55 10.77 2.16 2.34
CA ALA A 55 11.41 3.32 1.71
C ALA A 55 12.94 3.21 1.66
N ASN A 56 13.51 2.08 2.07
CA ASN A 56 14.95 1.87 2.11
C ASN A 56 15.39 1.00 0.95
N GLN A 57 16.32 1.50 0.14
CA GLN A 57 16.79 0.78 -1.05
C GLN A 57 17.36 -0.59 -0.70
N ALA A 58 18.19 -0.67 0.34
CA ALA A 58 18.77 -1.94 0.78
C ALA A 58 17.70 -2.99 1.14
N THR A 59 16.58 -2.58 1.74
CA THR A 59 15.44 -3.47 2.02
C THR A 59 14.73 -3.88 0.74
N LEU A 60 14.48 -2.95 -0.19
CA LEU A 60 13.86 -3.26 -1.49
C LEU A 60 14.70 -4.23 -2.31
N ASP A 61 16.03 -4.06 -2.28
CA ASP A 61 16.98 -4.96 -2.96
C ASP A 61 16.97 -6.36 -2.34
N ARG A 62 16.98 -6.43 -1.00
CA ARG A 62 16.91 -7.71 -0.26
C ARG A 62 15.59 -8.45 -0.49
N LEU A 63 14.49 -7.72 -0.68
CA LEU A 63 13.18 -8.26 -1.05
C LEU A 63 13.08 -8.61 -2.54
N ASN A 64 14.14 -8.37 -3.31
CA ASN A 64 14.15 -8.58 -4.77
C ASN A 64 12.96 -7.88 -5.48
N LYS A 65 12.65 -6.66 -5.02
CA LYS A 65 11.54 -5.89 -5.62
C LYS A 65 11.89 -5.36 -7.02
N GLY A 66 13.19 -5.23 -7.36
CA GLY A 66 13.63 -4.64 -8.63
C GLY A 66 13.06 -3.23 -8.82
N LEU A 67 13.06 -2.43 -7.77
CA LEU A 67 12.40 -1.13 -7.67
C LEU A 67 13.31 -0.16 -6.96
N VAL A 68 13.39 1.08 -7.43
CA VAL A 68 14.03 2.18 -6.70
C VAL A 68 12.98 3.10 -6.08
N VAL A 69 13.34 3.70 -4.94
CA VAL A 69 12.40 4.53 -4.15
C VAL A 69 11.77 5.66 -4.97
N GLU A 70 12.51 6.23 -5.94
CA GLU A 70 11.98 7.28 -6.81
C GLU A 70 10.87 6.79 -7.75
N GLN A 71 10.93 5.53 -8.20
CA GLN A 71 9.84 4.92 -8.99
C GLN A 71 8.54 4.78 -8.18
N ILE A 72 8.63 4.67 -6.85
CA ILE A 72 7.47 4.68 -5.96
C ILE A 72 6.76 6.05 -6.04
N ARG A 73 7.54 7.14 -5.90
CA ARG A 73 7.00 8.51 -5.97
C ARG A 73 6.39 8.80 -7.33
N GLN A 74 7.10 8.42 -8.39
CA GLN A 74 6.66 8.64 -9.76
C GLN A 74 5.40 7.84 -10.08
N GLY A 75 5.37 6.54 -9.79
CA GLY A 75 4.23 5.67 -10.10
C GLY A 75 2.98 6.05 -9.31
N ALA A 76 3.11 6.43 -8.04
CA ALA A 76 1.99 6.91 -7.23
C ALA A 76 1.41 8.22 -7.79
N ARG A 77 2.28 9.17 -8.18
CA ARG A 77 1.88 10.42 -8.82
C ARG A 77 1.14 10.17 -10.13
N ASP A 78 1.68 9.32 -11.00
CA ASP A 78 1.12 9.05 -12.33
C ASP A 78 -0.24 8.37 -12.24
N ALA A 79 -0.39 7.38 -11.35
CA ALA A 79 -1.67 6.72 -11.10
C ALA A 79 -2.73 7.70 -10.55
N ALA A 80 -2.35 8.55 -9.59
CA ALA A 80 -3.24 9.59 -9.05
C ALA A 80 -3.62 10.63 -10.10
N GLN A 81 -2.66 11.08 -10.92
CA GLN A 81 -2.89 12.03 -12.02
C GLN A 81 -3.80 11.44 -13.10
N ALA A 82 -3.78 10.14 -13.30
CA ALA A 82 -4.72 9.45 -14.20
C ALA A 82 -6.14 9.34 -13.63
N GLY A 83 -6.39 9.78 -12.40
CA GLY A 83 -7.69 9.75 -11.73
C GLY A 83 -8.02 8.40 -11.09
N LEU A 84 -7.02 7.55 -10.85
CA LEU A 84 -7.18 6.32 -10.10
C LEU A 84 -7.10 6.59 -8.59
N HIS A 85 -7.88 5.87 -7.79
CA HIS A 85 -7.69 5.83 -6.35
C HIS A 85 -6.45 5.00 -6.04
N VAL A 86 -5.45 5.61 -5.42
CA VAL A 86 -4.19 4.95 -5.08
C VAL A 86 -4.24 4.52 -3.62
N HIS A 87 -4.20 3.21 -3.39
CA HIS A 87 -4.00 2.60 -2.09
C HIS A 87 -2.55 2.12 -1.98
N ILE A 88 -1.88 2.43 -0.87
CA ILE A 88 -0.51 2.00 -0.62
C ILE A 88 -0.42 1.15 0.64
N THR A 89 0.46 0.14 0.62
CA THR A 89 0.76 -0.68 1.80
C THR A 89 2.20 -0.52 2.22
N LEU A 90 2.42 -0.46 3.54
CA LEU A 90 3.71 -0.41 4.19
C LEU A 90 3.86 -1.63 5.10
N MET A 91 5.06 -2.23 5.15
CA MET A 91 5.40 -3.28 6.09
C MET A 91 6.52 -2.81 7.00
N LEU A 92 6.40 -3.08 8.30
CA LEU A 92 7.36 -2.70 9.33
C LEU A 92 7.78 -3.92 10.14
N GLY A 93 9.00 -3.91 10.66
CA GLY A 93 9.51 -4.99 11.50
C GLY A 93 10.32 -6.05 10.74
N TYR A 94 11.02 -5.69 9.67
CA TYR A 94 11.98 -6.60 9.04
C TYR A 94 13.09 -6.99 10.03
N PRO A 95 13.63 -8.25 9.99
CA PRO A 95 14.69 -8.70 10.91
C PRO A 95 15.98 -7.89 10.87
N TRP A 96 16.15 -7.06 9.85
CA TRP A 96 17.31 -6.19 9.64
C TRP A 96 16.98 -4.70 9.71
N GLU A 97 15.73 -4.34 10.02
CA GLU A 97 15.26 -2.96 9.97
C GLU A 97 15.69 -2.19 11.21
N THR A 98 16.27 -1.02 11.01
CA THR A 98 16.50 -0.06 12.09
C THR A 98 15.26 0.83 12.32
N LEU A 99 15.20 1.48 13.49
CA LEU A 99 14.11 2.42 13.78
C LEU A 99 14.08 3.59 12.77
N GLU A 100 15.24 4.02 12.29
CA GLU A 100 15.35 5.07 11.28
C GLU A 100 14.84 4.61 9.91
N ASP A 101 15.06 3.35 9.54
CA ASP A 101 14.52 2.75 8.33
C ASP A 101 13.00 2.70 8.35
N ALA A 102 12.42 2.26 9.46
CA ALA A 102 10.98 2.22 9.66
C ALA A 102 10.36 3.64 9.64
N ARG A 103 11.04 4.63 10.25
CA ARG A 103 10.63 6.04 10.18
C ARG A 103 10.63 6.58 8.76
N ARG A 104 11.64 6.27 7.96
CA ARG A 104 11.72 6.67 6.55
C ARG A 104 10.56 6.07 5.75
N THR A 105 10.22 4.83 6.00
CA THR A 105 9.09 4.15 5.34
C THR A 105 7.77 4.84 5.66
N VAL A 106 7.50 5.13 6.92
CA VAL A 106 6.30 5.87 7.34
C VAL A 106 6.30 7.30 6.78
N ALA A 107 7.45 7.97 6.77
CA ALA A 107 7.58 9.32 6.22
C ALA A 107 7.23 9.38 4.72
N LEU A 108 7.66 8.39 3.92
CA LEU A 108 7.30 8.28 2.50
C LEU A 108 5.78 8.10 2.33
N GLY A 109 5.15 7.20 3.08
CA GLY A 109 3.69 7.02 3.01
C GLY A 109 2.92 8.31 3.34
N ARG A 110 3.35 9.03 4.39
CA ARG A 110 2.79 10.33 4.78
C ARG A 110 3.03 11.41 3.72
N GLU A 111 4.19 11.41 3.08
CA GLU A 111 4.49 12.32 1.98
C GLU A 111 3.51 12.13 0.82
N LEU A 112 3.31 10.88 0.40
CA LEU A 112 2.41 10.54 -0.71
C LEU A 112 0.96 10.93 -0.40
N LEU A 113 0.46 10.68 0.82
CA LEU A 113 -0.86 11.13 1.26
C LEU A 113 -0.98 12.65 1.23
N ARG A 114 -0.01 13.36 1.80
CA ARG A 114 -0.02 14.83 1.85
C ARG A 114 0.00 15.49 0.48
N ARG A 115 0.69 14.86 -0.50
CA ARG A 115 0.76 15.35 -1.89
C ARG A 115 -0.48 14.96 -2.70
N GLY A 116 -1.36 14.11 -2.18
CA GLY A 116 -2.50 13.55 -2.93
C GLY A 116 -2.09 12.50 -3.96
N HIS A 117 -0.87 11.98 -3.88
CA HIS A 117 -0.38 10.90 -4.74
C HIS A 117 -0.81 9.51 -4.22
N ALA A 118 -1.14 9.40 -2.95
CA ALA A 118 -1.89 8.29 -2.37
C ALA A 118 -3.17 8.81 -1.71
N HIS A 119 -4.19 7.98 -1.63
CA HIS A 119 -5.51 8.32 -1.14
C HIS A 119 -5.82 7.58 0.16
N THR A 120 -5.36 6.36 0.26
CA THR A 120 -5.44 5.53 1.45
C THR A 120 -4.12 4.80 1.68
N LEU A 121 -3.85 4.47 2.94
CA LEU A 121 -2.62 3.82 3.37
C LEU A 121 -2.98 2.73 4.38
N GLN A 122 -2.35 1.57 4.24
CA GLN A 122 -2.32 0.52 5.24
C GLN A 122 -0.87 0.32 5.70
N ALA A 123 -0.66 0.26 7.02
CA ALA A 123 0.63 -0.08 7.62
C ALA A 123 0.42 -1.28 8.54
N THR A 124 1.26 -2.31 8.40
CA THR A 124 1.13 -3.56 9.14
C THR A 124 2.49 -4.04 9.64
N TRP A 125 2.43 -4.94 10.63
CA TRP A 125 3.56 -5.79 10.95
C TRP A 125 3.90 -6.68 9.76
N LEU A 126 5.20 -6.92 9.56
CA LEU A 126 5.65 -7.94 8.63
C LEU A 126 5.31 -9.32 9.19
N VAL A 127 4.66 -10.14 8.38
CA VAL A 127 4.37 -11.54 8.69
C VAL A 127 5.11 -12.43 7.70
N PRO A 128 6.02 -13.31 8.17
CA PRO A 128 6.70 -14.27 7.32
C PRO A 128 5.77 -15.45 7.04
N TYR A 129 5.07 -15.42 5.90
CA TYR A 129 4.16 -16.50 5.55
C TYR A 129 4.90 -17.79 5.16
N PRO A 130 4.34 -18.98 5.51
CA PRO A 130 4.89 -20.27 5.12
C PRO A 130 5.18 -20.38 3.63
N GLY A 131 6.27 -21.06 3.28
CA GLY A 131 6.71 -21.20 1.89
C GLY A 131 7.58 -20.05 1.37
N THR A 132 7.63 -18.90 2.07
CA THR A 132 8.53 -17.81 1.70
C THR A 132 9.98 -18.08 2.14
N PRO A 133 10.99 -17.50 1.45
CA PRO A 133 12.38 -17.58 1.91
C PRO A 133 12.54 -17.06 3.33
N LEU A 134 11.96 -15.92 3.66
CA LEU A 134 12.03 -15.33 5.00
C LEU A 134 11.51 -16.27 6.09
N PHE A 135 10.39 -16.97 5.84
CA PHE A 135 9.86 -17.94 6.79
C PHE A 135 10.86 -19.07 7.04
N ARG A 136 11.42 -19.66 5.97
CA ARG A 136 12.42 -20.74 6.08
C ARG A 136 13.67 -20.31 6.86
N ASP A 137 14.18 -19.12 6.56
CA ASP A 137 15.36 -18.57 7.24
C ASP A 137 15.08 -18.35 8.74
N LEU A 138 13.92 -17.81 9.08
CA LEU A 138 13.52 -17.58 10.47
C LEU A 138 13.27 -18.91 11.22
N GLN A 139 12.67 -19.91 10.57
CA GLN A 139 12.47 -21.23 11.15
C GLN A 139 13.82 -21.91 11.44
N ALA A 140 14.76 -21.86 10.49
CA ALA A 140 16.08 -22.44 10.62
C ALA A 140 16.93 -21.77 11.73
N THR A 141 16.72 -20.47 11.98
CA THR A 141 17.49 -19.68 12.96
C THR A 141 16.78 -19.53 14.31
N GLY A 142 15.60 -20.13 14.51
CA GLY A 142 14.79 -19.94 15.72
C GLY A 142 14.26 -18.50 15.86
N GLY A 143 14.09 -17.80 14.75
CA GLY A 143 13.61 -16.41 14.71
C GLY A 143 12.09 -16.27 14.75
N LEU A 144 11.31 -17.36 14.60
CA LEU A 144 9.88 -17.36 14.79
C LEU A 144 9.55 -17.28 16.28
N LEU A 145 8.52 -16.51 16.64
CA LEU A 145 7.99 -16.39 18.00
C LEU A 145 6.85 -17.38 18.25
N THR A 146 6.16 -17.79 17.20
CA THR A 146 5.04 -18.72 17.25
C THR A 146 4.88 -19.43 15.91
N GLU A 147 4.35 -20.65 15.96
CA GLU A 147 3.87 -21.40 14.79
C GLU A 147 2.33 -21.54 14.80
N ASP A 148 1.65 -20.81 15.69
CA ASP A 148 0.21 -20.72 15.71
C ASP A 148 -0.26 -19.78 14.59
N TRP A 149 -0.91 -20.34 13.58
CA TRP A 149 -1.36 -19.63 12.39
C TRP A 149 -2.44 -18.57 12.68
N ASP A 150 -3.18 -18.71 13.77
CA ASP A 150 -4.18 -17.72 14.19
C ASP A 150 -3.52 -16.39 14.61
N ALA A 151 -2.23 -16.42 14.98
CA ALA A 151 -1.46 -15.24 15.32
C ALA A 151 -0.91 -14.48 14.09
N TYR A 152 -1.03 -15.05 12.86
CA TYR A 152 -0.49 -14.45 11.63
C TYR A 152 -1.42 -13.41 11.01
N ASP A 153 -2.15 -12.67 11.83
CA ASP A 153 -3.18 -11.68 11.47
C ASP A 153 -2.63 -10.24 11.25
N MET A 154 -1.30 -10.07 11.28
CA MET A 154 -0.60 -8.78 11.12
C MET A 154 -0.82 -7.76 12.27
N ARG A 155 -1.37 -8.18 13.42
CA ARG A 155 -1.64 -7.30 14.58
C ARG A 155 -0.53 -7.30 15.60
N ALA A 156 0.23 -8.38 15.66
CA ALA A 156 1.31 -8.58 16.61
C ALA A 156 2.54 -9.21 15.93
N PRO A 157 3.75 -9.10 16.53
CA PRO A 157 4.93 -9.74 15.99
C PRO A 157 4.85 -11.27 16.14
N VAL A 158 5.05 -11.98 15.03
CA VAL A 158 5.18 -13.45 14.99
C VAL A 158 6.63 -13.89 14.79
N MET A 159 7.55 -12.93 14.69
CA MET A 159 8.97 -13.16 14.52
C MET A 159 9.80 -12.15 15.30
N ARG A 160 11.06 -12.48 15.55
CA ARG A 160 12.04 -11.59 16.17
C ARG A 160 12.45 -10.49 15.18
N CYS A 161 12.42 -9.23 15.62
CA CYS A 161 12.96 -8.10 14.90
C CYS A 161 13.69 -7.16 15.87
N PRO A 162 14.58 -6.28 15.38
CA PRO A 162 15.32 -5.35 16.25
C PRO A 162 14.44 -4.30 16.93
N LEU A 163 13.25 -4.04 16.40
CA LEU A 163 12.34 -3.02 16.91
C LEU A 163 11.39 -3.60 17.96
N THR A 164 11.12 -2.84 19.00
CA THR A 164 10.13 -3.23 20.01
C THR A 164 8.71 -3.11 19.47
N HIS A 165 7.79 -3.89 20.07
CA HIS A 165 6.36 -3.81 19.79
C HIS A 165 5.82 -2.37 19.90
N ALA A 166 6.21 -1.65 20.96
CA ALA A 166 5.79 -0.27 21.18
C ALA A 166 6.28 0.69 20.07
N GLN A 167 7.52 0.51 19.58
CA GLN A 167 8.07 1.33 18.50
C GLN A 167 7.29 1.15 17.20
N ILE A 168 7.02 -0.09 16.80
CA ILE A 168 6.29 -0.36 15.56
C ILE A 168 4.84 0.11 15.66
N ASN A 169 4.14 -0.16 16.76
CA ASN A 169 2.76 0.31 16.93
C ASN A 169 2.66 1.84 16.96
N ALA A 170 3.64 2.53 17.54
CA ALA A 170 3.70 3.98 17.47
C ALA A 170 3.85 4.49 16.02
N LEU A 171 4.67 3.82 15.20
CA LEU A 171 4.86 4.14 13.78
C LEU A 171 3.61 3.83 12.95
N ILE A 172 2.95 2.69 13.17
CA ILE A 172 1.68 2.35 12.54
C ILE A 172 0.62 3.41 12.87
N SER A 173 0.48 3.76 14.16
CA SER A 173 -0.43 4.82 14.58
C SER A 173 -0.11 6.17 13.93
N GLN A 174 1.17 6.51 13.79
CA GLN A 174 1.61 7.71 13.09
C GLN A 174 1.24 7.70 11.59
N ALA A 175 1.35 6.54 10.93
CA ALA A 175 0.96 6.36 9.55
C ALA A 175 -0.55 6.60 9.36
N TYR A 176 -1.39 6.02 10.21
CA TYR A 176 -2.85 6.21 10.14
C TYR A 176 -3.30 7.63 10.49
N ARG A 177 -2.69 8.26 11.50
CA ARG A 177 -2.98 9.67 11.85
C ARG A 177 -2.67 10.65 10.71
N ALA A 178 -1.86 10.25 9.72
CA ALA A 178 -1.59 11.08 8.56
C ALA A 178 -2.85 11.40 7.74
N HIS A 179 -3.88 10.54 7.76
CA HIS A 179 -5.16 10.80 7.10
C HIS A 179 -5.94 11.95 7.72
N LEU A 180 -5.70 12.25 9.00
CA LEU A 180 -6.38 13.31 9.76
C LEU A 180 -5.71 14.68 9.58
N GLN A 181 -4.62 14.77 8.81
CA GLN A 181 -3.97 16.06 8.54
C GLN A 181 -4.82 16.90 7.57
N PRO A 182 -4.74 18.24 7.62
CA PRO A 182 -5.60 19.13 6.83
C PRO A 182 -5.57 18.87 5.31
N ARG A 183 -4.40 18.68 4.73
CA ARG A 183 -4.27 18.43 3.28
C ARG A 183 -4.91 17.10 2.82
N PRO A 184 -4.62 15.94 3.41
CA PRO A 184 -5.35 14.70 3.12
C PRO A 184 -6.86 14.82 3.30
N LEU A 185 -7.32 15.51 4.35
CA LEU A 185 -8.75 15.74 4.58
C LEU A 185 -9.38 16.61 3.48
N LEU A 186 -8.70 17.68 3.05
CA LEU A 186 -9.16 18.50 1.93
C LEU A 186 -9.23 17.71 0.62
N HIS A 187 -8.22 16.87 0.33
CA HIS A 187 -8.26 15.98 -0.82
C HIS A 187 -9.39 14.95 -0.74
N ALA A 188 -9.66 14.41 0.44
CA ALA A 188 -10.77 13.49 0.67
C ALA A 188 -12.11 14.20 0.49
N ALA A 189 -12.30 15.40 1.04
CA ALA A 189 -13.50 16.20 0.89
C ALA A 189 -13.77 16.58 -0.57
N ALA A 190 -12.76 17.05 -1.31
CA ALA A 190 -12.89 17.38 -2.73
C ALA A 190 -13.34 16.16 -3.57
N ARG A 191 -12.79 14.97 -3.29
CA ARG A 191 -13.22 13.73 -3.96
C ARG A 191 -14.63 13.31 -3.57
N ALA A 192 -15.01 13.51 -2.32
CA ALA A 192 -16.33 13.22 -1.82
C ALA A 192 -17.41 14.06 -2.49
N LEU A 193 -17.14 15.34 -2.69
CA LEU A 193 -18.00 16.24 -3.45
C LEU A 193 -18.13 15.83 -4.91
N ALA A 194 -17.05 15.32 -5.51
CA ALA A 194 -17.05 14.82 -6.89
C ALA A 194 -17.74 13.43 -7.04
N ASN A 195 -17.85 12.63 -5.96
CA ASN A 195 -18.45 11.29 -5.97
C ASN A 195 -19.12 10.96 -4.62
N PRO A 196 -20.34 11.42 -4.35
CA PRO A 196 -20.99 11.30 -3.04
C PRO A 196 -21.27 9.86 -2.59
N GLY A 197 -21.38 8.89 -3.51
CA GLY A 197 -21.57 7.48 -3.17
C GLY A 197 -20.35 6.80 -2.51
N HIS A 198 -19.16 7.40 -2.56
CA HIS A 198 -17.95 6.90 -1.92
C HIS A 198 -17.80 7.32 -0.44
N LEU A 199 -18.50 8.36 -0.01
CA LEU A 199 -18.36 8.96 1.33
C LEU A 199 -18.68 7.97 2.45
N LEU A 200 -19.79 7.23 2.33
CA LEU A 200 -20.26 6.31 3.36
C LEU A 200 -19.34 5.09 3.54
N LYS A 201 -18.78 4.58 2.45
CA LYS A 201 -17.87 3.42 2.49
C LYS A 201 -16.49 3.77 3.08
N SER A 202 -15.97 4.95 2.77
CA SER A 202 -14.65 5.38 3.28
C SER A 202 -14.68 5.74 4.76
N ALA A 203 -15.77 6.34 5.25
CA ALA A 203 -15.94 6.67 6.66
C ALA A 203 -16.09 5.40 7.53
N SER A 204 -16.82 4.40 7.08
CA SER A 204 -16.99 3.14 7.81
C SER A 204 -15.67 2.36 7.90
N ALA A 205 -14.90 2.31 6.82
CA ALA A 205 -13.60 1.65 6.80
C ALA A 205 -12.58 2.34 7.72
N LEU A 206 -12.57 3.69 7.76
CA LEU A 206 -11.68 4.43 8.67
C LEU A 206 -12.05 4.20 10.15
N LEU A 207 -13.34 4.17 10.46
CA LEU A 207 -13.83 3.92 11.82
C LEU A 207 -13.56 2.48 12.29
N SER A 208 -13.64 1.47 11.41
CA SER A 208 -13.29 0.10 11.75
C SER A 208 -11.79 -0.02 12.05
N HIS A 209 -10.92 0.56 11.22
CA HIS A 209 -9.48 0.53 11.46
C HIS A 209 -9.05 1.25 12.74
N LEU A 210 -9.71 2.35 13.10
CA LEU A 210 -9.43 3.05 14.37
C LEU A 210 -9.88 2.25 15.61
N ARG A 211 -10.80 1.30 15.46
CA ARG A 211 -11.21 0.35 16.52
C ARG A 211 -10.24 -0.80 16.71
N ASP A 212 -9.70 -1.32 15.61
CA ASP A 212 -8.85 -2.52 15.61
C ASP A 212 -7.43 -2.27 16.16
N PHE A 213 -7.03 -1.00 16.32
CA PHE A 213 -5.71 -0.59 16.84
C PHE A 213 -5.80 0.21 18.16
N ARG A 214 -6.86 0.05 18.93
CA ARG A 214 -6.95 0.41 20.33
C ARG A 214 -6.73 -0.81 21.21
#